data_3eccc27dc815a371e991b138c2b8d54c
#
_entry.id   3eccc27dc815a371e991b138c2b8d54c
#
_cell.length_a   1.000
_cell.length_b   1.000
_cell.length_c   1.000
_cell.angle_alpha   90.00
_cell.angle_beta   90.00
_cell.angle_gamma   90.00
#
_symmetry.space_group_name_H-M   'P 1'
#
loop_
_entity.id
_entity.type
_entity.pdbx_description
1 polymer ?
#
loop_
_entity_poly.entity_id
_entity_poly.type
_entity_poly.pdbx_seq_one_letter_code
_entity_poly.pdbx_strand_id
1 'polypeptide(L)'
;MSTLSVEIDERLRLLTAVLAISDWTVEEQNQLTHAVHSQAKQVRQFAQSFVDHPAVIGVNEALLNGVELVDLFSAALRCTWPDFSPQEELPHLLKIKNWLQSLADFTAQTAVATEFWPQHTAVWQEAQAALEQIFSAGDLLAALAQLGDVADTAVTLMPNLVFPMLSPVVANSDDALTLLLPPPKAVGESPPWPFDEDPGWVVATVTEQLVPYLLAADLVELNREQQTLAIHLAAAHCLASLLDDFEAQAYLLRAKKERNLPQLPTLFAQLQDEVAAGNGRSLATVLKE
;
A
#
# COMPACT_ATOMS: atom_id res chain seq x y z
N MET A 1 16.74 13.75 0.29
CA MET A 1 15.44 14.28 0.82
C MET A 1 14.36 13.31 0.36
N SER A 2 13.70 12.70 1.31
CA SER A 2 12.55 11.82 1.03
C SER A 2 11.47 12.58 0.28
N THR A 3 10.88 11.98 -0.72
CA THR A 3 9.80 12.56 -1.53
C THR A 3 8.64 11.61 -1.58
N LEU A 4 7.41 12.14 -1.57
CA LEU A 4 6.19 11.39 -1.80
C LEU A 4 5.68 11.73 -3.20
N SER A 5 5.46 10.72 -4.03
CA SER A 5 4.81 10.84 -5.34
C SER A 5 3.61 9.92 -5.46
N VAL A 6 2.72 10.19 -6.43
CA VAL A 6 1.63 9.29 -6.78
C VAL A 6 1.79 8.89 -8.24
N GLU A 7 2.06 7.62 -8.50
CA GLU A 7 2.39 7.15 -9.84
C GLU A 7 1.77 5.77 -10.11
N ILE A 8 1.62 5.44 -11.38
CA ILE A 8 1.17 4.13 -11.84
C ILE A 8 2.39 3.40 -12.41
N ASP A 9 2.88 2.40 -11.68
CA ASP A 9 4.01 1.57 -12.13
C ASP A 9 3.48 0.39 -12.96
N GLU A 10 3.92 0.30 -14.22
CA GLU A 10 3.46 -0.72 -15.17
C GLU A 10 3.85 -2.14 -14.75
N ARG A 11 4.98 -2.32 -14.09
CA ARG A 11 5.46 -3.63 -13.59
C ARG A 11 4.50 -4.17 -12.53
N LEU A 12 4.16 -3.30 -11.56
CA LEU A 12 3.24 -3.64 -10.48
C LEU A 12 1.82 -3.78 -11.02
N ARG A 13 1.40 -2.92 -11.95
CA ARG A 13 0.11 -3.01 -12.63
C ARG A 13 -0.04 -4.33 -13.40
N LEU A 14 1.04 -4.82 -14.04
CA LEU A 14 1.03 -6.13 -14.68
C LEU A 14 0.82 -7.25 -13.67
N LEU A 15 1.53 -7.20 -12.56
CA LEU A 15 1.39 -8.22 -11.52
C LEU A 15 -0.02 -8.25 -10.93
N THR A 16 -0.69 -7.09 -10.79
CA THR A 16 -2.11 -7.06 -10.39
C THR A 16 -3.02 -7.73 -11.42
N ALA A 17 -2.69 -7.65 -12.71
CA ALA A 17 -3.44 -8.31 -13.77
C ALA A 17 -3.22 -9.84 -13.78
N VAL A 18 -1.99 -10.31 -13.50
CA VAL A 18 -1.68 -11.74 -13.32
C VAL A 18 -2.42 -12.28 -12.11
N LEU A 19 -2.40 -11.57 -10.98
CA LEU A 19 -3.16 -11.94 -9.77
C LEU A 19 -4.66 -12.04 -10.04
N ALA A 20 -5.23 -11.19 -10.89
CA ALA A 20 -6.66 -11.17 -11.19
C ALA A 20 -7.19 -12.49 -11.79
N ILE A 21 -6.32 -13.29 -12.40
CA ILE A 21 -6.66 -14.60 -12.99
C ILE A 21 -5.97 -15.77 -12.27
N SER A 22 -5.29 -15.52 -11.15
CA SER A 22 -4.67 -16.53 -10.29
C SER A 22 -5.67 -17.10 -9.28
N ASP A 23 -5.24 -18.15 -8.56
CA ASP A 23 -6.04 -18.77 -7.49
C ASP A 23 -6.24 -17.82 -6.30
N TRP A 24 -5.32 -16.87 -6.09
CA TRP A 24 -5.43 -15.82 -5.07
C TRP A 24 -6.77 -15.07 -5.12
N THR A 25 -7.25 -14.78 -6.33
CA THR A 25 -8.50 -14.07 -6.52
C THR A 25 -9.71 -14.81 -5.92
N VAL A 26 -9.71 -16.15 -5.98
CA VAL A 26 -10.78 -16.95 -5.41
C VAL A 26 -10.77 -16.88 -3.89
N GLU A 27 -9.58 -16.96 -3.29
CA GLU A 27 -9.41 -16.88 -1.83
C GLU A 27 -9.80 -15.49 -1.30
N GLU A 28 -9.36 -14.43 -1.97
CA GLU A 28 -9.69 -13.06 -1.56
C GLU A 28 -11.19 -12.77 -1.75
N GLN A 29 -11.80 -13.19 -2.86
CA GLN A 29 -13.23 -12.99 -3.11
C GLN A 29 -14.12 -13.68 -2.08
N ASN A 30 -13.73 -14.84 -1.56
CA ASN A 30 -14.46 -15.52 -0.50
C ASN A 30 -14.50 -14.71 0.82
N GLN A 31 -13.59 -13.75 1.00
CA GLN A 31 -13.53 -12.88 2.16
C GLN A 31 -14.24 -11.53 1.93
N LEU A 32 -14.58 -11.19 0.68
CA LEU A 32 -15.21 -9.93 0.34
C LEU A 32 -16.69 -9.93 0.74
N THR A 33 -17.10 -8.90 1.46
CA THR A 33 -18.49 -8.63 1.83
C THR A 33 -19.17 -7.60 0.91
N HIS A 34 -18.45 -7.12 -0.12
CA HIS A 34 -18.89 -6.07 -1.04
C HIS A 34 -18.39 -6.38 -2.47
N ALA A 35 -18.94 -5.68 -3.46
CA ALA A 35 -18.56 -5.88 -4.86
C ALA A 35 -17.11 -5.43 -5.12
N VAL A 36 -16.41 -6.16 -5.96
CA VAL A 36 -15.07 -5.77 -6.43
C VAL A 36 -15.16 -4.59 -7.40
N HIS A 37 -14.10 -3.80 -7.47
CA HIS A 37 -14.02 -2.69 -8.42
C HIS A 37 -14.21 -3.16 -9.87
N SER A 38 -14.81 -2.31 -10.71
CA SER A 38 -15.12 -2.63 -12.12
C SER A 38 -13.87 -3.01 -12.91
N GLN A 39 -12.72 -2.36 -12.64
CA GLN A 39 -11.45 -2.66 -13.29
C GLN A 39 -10.97 -4.08 -12.98
N ALA A 40 -11.13 -4.58 -11.76
CA ALA A 40 -10.77 -5.95 -11.41
C ALA A 40 -11.56 -6.98 -12.24
N LYS A 41 -12.86 -6.73 -12.42
CA LYS A 41 -13.71 -7.59 -13.28
C LYS A 41 -13.29 -7.54 -14.74
N GLN A 42 -12.99 -6.36 -15.26
CA GLN A 42 -12.63 -6.16 -16.66
C GLN A 42 -11.24 -6.75 -16.98
N VAL A 43 -10.25 -6.56 -16.12
CA VAL A 43 -8.93 -7.18 -16.26
C VAL A 43 -9.05 -8.70 -16.23
N ARG A 44 -9.80 -9.25 -15.27
CA ARG A 44 -10.05 -10.70 -15.18
C ARG A 44 -10.71 -11.24 -16.44
N GLN A 45 -11.73 -10.55 -16.97
CA GLN A 45 -12.41 -10.97 -18.21
C GLN A 45 -11.47 -10.91 -19.41
N PHE A 46 -10.66 -9.84 -19.52
CA PHE A 46 -9.70 -9.67 -20.60
C PHE A 46 -8.63 -10.76 -20.61
N ALA A 47 -8.06 -11.06 -19.44
CA ALA A 47 -6.96 -12.00 -19.30
C ALA A 47 -7.41 -13.47 -19.09
N GLN A 48 -8.69 -13.75 -19.02
CA GLN A 48 -9.24 -15.08 -18.64
C GLN A 48 -8.72 -16.25 -19.49
N SER A 49 -8.39 -16.02 -20.77
CA SER A 49 -7.83 -17.06 -21.65
C SER A 49 -6.37 -17.44 -21.32
N PHE A 50 -5.74 -16.73 -20.40
CA PHE A 50 -4.34 -16.91 -20.01
C PHE A 50 -4.17 -17.50 -18.61
N VAL A 51 -5.19 -18.15 -18.03
CA VAL A 51 -5.12 -18.76 -16.68
C VAL A 51 -4.02 -19.83 -16.59
N ASP A 52 -3.74 -20.54 -17.68
CA ASP A 52 -2.69 -21.56 -17.76
C ASP A 52 -1.33 -21.00 -18.18
N HIS A 53 -1.18 -19.66 -18.26
CA HIS A 53 0.09 -19.06 -18.63
C HIS A 53 1.14 -19.25 -17.53
N PRO A 54 2.44 -19.49 -17.87
CA PRO A 54 3.50 -19.72 -16.89
C PRO A 54 3.65 -18.63 -15.84
N ALA A 55 3.33 -17.37 -16.14
CA ALA A 55 3.34 -16.28 -15.17
C ALA A 55 2.28 -16.49 -14.06
N VAL A 56 1.10 -16.96 -14.42
CA VAL A 56 -0.01 -17.24 -13.47
C VAL A 56 0.30 -18.49 -12.65
N ILE A 57 0.74 -19.56 -13.31
CA ILE A 57 1.17 -20.80 -12.63
C ILE A 57 2.28 -20.48 -11.62
N GLY A 58 3.28 -19.66 -12.02
CA GLY A 58 4.37 -19.26 -11.14
C GLY A 58 3.91 -18.46 -9.92
N VAL A 59 2.93 -17.57 -10.07
CA VAL A 59 2.34 -16.85 -8.92
C VAL A 59 1.63 -17.83 -7.98
N ASN A 60 0.81 -18.74 -8.52
CA ASN A 60 0.12 -19.74 -7.70
C ASN A 60 1.10 -20.64 -6.95
N GLU A 61 2.16 -21.12 -7.61
CA GLU A 61 3.22 -21.91 -6.97
C GLU A 61 3.96 -21.12 -5.88
N ALA A 62 4.26 -19.83 -6.12
CA ALA A 62 4.90 -18.98 -5.15
C ALA A 62 4.07 -18.86 -3.86
N LEU A 63 2.80 -18.49 -4.02
CA LEU A 63 1.88 -18.32 -2.90
C LEU A 63 1.64 -19.61 -2.13
N LEU A 64 1.49 -20.74 -2.82
CA LEU A 64 1.39 -22.07 -2.20
C LEU A 64 2.64 -22.45 -1.41
N ASN A 65 3.83 -21.97 -1.81
CA ASN A 65 5.10 -22.18 -1.10
C ASN A 65 5.37 -21.13 -0.02
N GLY A 66 4.41 -20.27 0.31
CA GLY A 66 4.52 -19.30 1.39
C GLY A 66 5.29 -18.02 1.03
N VAL A 67 5.47 -17.73 -0.27
CA VAL A 67 5.93 -16.41 -0.72
C VAL A 67 4.81 -15.41 -0.47
N GLU A 68 5.13 -14.29 0.15
CA GLU A 68 4.15 -13.24 0.41
C GLU A 68 3.97 -12.31 -0.79
N LEU A 69 2.82 -11.61 -0.86
CA LEU A 69 2.58 -10.63 -1.92
C LEU A 69 3.66 -9.54 -1.95
N VAL A 70 4.14 -9.10 -0.79
CA VAL A 70 5.21 -8.11 -0.69
C VAL A 70 6.47 -8.56 -1.43
N ASP A 71 6.84 -9.85 -1.38
CA ASP A 71 8.01 -10.37 -2.08
C ASP A 71 7.81 -10.38 -3.60
N LEU A 72 6.61 -10.77 -4.06
CA LEU A 72 6.27 -10.78 -5.49
C LEU A 72 6.30 -9.38 -6.08
N PHE A 73 5.66 -8.41 -5.42
CA PHE A 73 5.62 -7.03 -5.88
C PHE A 73 7.00 -6.36 -5.79
N SER A 74 7.77 -6.62 -4.73
CA SER A 74 9.14 -6.11 -4.59
C SER A 74 10.07 -6.66 -5.68
N ALA A 75 9.92 -7.93 -6.05
CA ALA A 75 10.70 -8.49 -7.16
C ALA A 75 10.35 -7.86 -8.50
N ALA A 76 9.07 -7.62 -8.77
CA ALA A 76 8.66 -6.93 -9.99
C ALA A 76 9.20 -5.49 -10.01
N LEU A 77 9.17 -4.77 -8.89
CA LEU A 77 9.68 -3.41 -8.76
C LEU A 77 11.19 -3.32 -9.04
N ARG A 78 11.96 -4.34 -8.69
CA ARG A 78 13.42 -4.44 -8.92
C ARG A 78 13.82 -4.82 -10.34
N CYS A 79 12.88 -4.86 -11.26
CA CYS A 79 13.12 -5.22 -12.66
C CYS A 79 12.87 -4.03 -13.59
N THR A 80 13.41 -4.13 -14.79
CA THR A 80 13.07 -3.20 -15.89
C THR A 80 11.68 -3.49 -16.45
N TRP A 81 11.11 -2.54 -17.16
CA TRP A 81 9.90 -2.69 -17.95
C TRP A 81 10.23 -2.55 -19.44
N PRO A 82 9.65 -3.35 -20.35
CA PRO A 82 8.68 -4.45 -20.12
C PRO A 82 9.32 -5.85 -20.03
N ASP A 83 10.62 -5.97 -20.09
CA ASP A 83 11.37 -7.23 -20.22
C ASP A 83 11.65 -7.94 -18.88
N PHE A 84 11.33 -7.30 -17.75
CA PHE A 84 11.54 -7.82 -16.40
C PHE A 84 12.96 -8.32 -16.12
N SER A 85 13.97 -7.65 -16.70
CA SER A 85 15.38 -7.91 -16.40
C SER A 85 15.72 -7.36 -15.00
N PRO A 86 16.23 -8.18 -14.06
CA PRO A 86 16.59 -7.72 -12.72
C PRO A 86 17.65 -6.62 -12.76
N GLN A 87 17.44 -5.54 -12.01
CA GLN A 87 18.36 -4.44 -11.79
C GLN A 87 18.99 -4.49 -10.39
N GLU A 88 18.34 -5.16 -9.46
CA GLU A 88 18.73 -5.30 -8.06
C GLU A 88 18.65 -6.76 -7.62
N GLU A 89 19.16 -7.07 -6.43
CA GLU A 89 19.02 -8.39 -5.84
C GLU A 89 17.56 -8.70 -5.52
N LEU A 90 17.10 -9.86 -5.97
CA LEU A 90 15.73 -10.30 -5.78
C LEU A 90 15.53 -10.88 -4.38
N PRO A 91 14.32 -10.81 -3.81
CA PRO A 91 14.00 -11.48 -2.56
C PRO A 91 14.36 -12.98 -2.59
N HIS A 92 15.04 -13.46 -1.56
CA HIS A 92 15.60 -14.83 -1.51
C HIS A 92 14.57 -15.96 -1.64
N LEU A 93 13.30 -15.67 -1.36
CA LEU A 93 12.19 -16.63 -1.45
C LEU A 93 11.73 -16.89 -2.89
N LEU A 94 12.06 -16.02 -3.84
CA LEU A 94 11.67 -16.16 -5.24
C LEU A 94 12.60 -17.13 -6.00
N LYS A 95 12.43 -18.43 -5.72
CA LYS A 95 13.17 -19.50 -6.41
C LYS A 95 12.47 -20.03 -7.67
N ILE A 96 11.44 -19.36 -8.16
CA ILE A 96 10.67 -19.83 -9.31
C ILE A 96 11.50 -19.57 -10.57
N LYS A 97 11.98 -20.67 -11.13
CA LYS A 97 12.80 -20.62 -12.34
C LYS A 97 12.03 -19.94 -13.48
N ASN A 98 12.63 -18.94 -14.07
CA ASN A 98 12.12 -18.20 -15.24
C ASN A 98 10.81 -17.42 -15.00
N TRP A 99 10.37 -17.20 -13.76
CA TRP A 99 9.11 -16.48 -13.51
C TRP A 99 9.12 -15.05 -14.06
N LEU A 100 10.19 -14.31 -13.85
CA LEU A 100 10.33 -12.95 -14.40
C LEU A 100 10.24 -12.94 -15.95
N GLN A 101 10.88 -13.91 -16.61
CA GLN A 101 10.73 -14.07 -18.05
C GLN A 101 9.28 -14.36 -18.43
N SER A 102 8.58 -15.15 -17.63
CA SER A 102 7.16 -15.42 -17.86
C SER A 102 6.28 -14.17 -17.73
N LEU A 103 6.65 -13.18 -16.87
CA LEU A 103 5.95 -11.90 -16.81
C LEU A 103 6.13 -11.08 -18.10
N ALA A 104 7.37 -11.04 -18.65
CA ALA A 104 7.64 -10.42 -19.93
C ALA A 104 6.85 -11.08 -21.07
N ASP A 105 6.84 -12.42 -21.10
CA ASP A 105 6.08 -13.20 -22.08
C ASP A 105 4.57 -12.97 -21.94
N PHE A 106 4.03 -12.87 -20.72
CA PHE A 106 2.65 -12.54 -20.46
C PHE A 106 2.28 -11.16 -21.01
N THR A 107 3.13 -10.17 -20.80
CA THR A 107 2.93 -8.82 -21.35
C THR A 107 2.80 -8.84 -22.86
N ALA A 108 3.71 -9.57 -23.54
CA ALA A 108 3.74 -9.66 -24.99
C ALA A 108 2.56 -10.45 -25.55
N GLN A 109 2.18 -11.57 -24.92
CA GLN A 109 1.14 -12.47 -25.43
C GLN A 109 -0.28 -11.97 -25.18
N THR A 110 -0.52 -11.30 -24.03
CA THR A 110 -1.83 -10.73 -23.70
C THR A 110 -2.10 -9.41 -24.37
N ALA A 111 -1.05 -8.69 -24.79
CA ALA A 111 -1.13 -7.31 -25.24
C ALA A 111 -1.85 -6.37 -24.25
N VAL A 112 -1.84 -6.70 -22.94
CA VAL A 112 -2.57 -5.96 -21.90
C VAL A 112 -2.14 -4.49 -21.84
N ALA A 113 -0.85 -4.23 -22.02
CA ALA A 113 -0.29 -2.88 -21.99
C ALA A 113 -0.63 -2.05 -23.24
N THR A 114 -0.79 -2.69 -24.39
CA THR A 114 -0.98 -2.01 -25.67
C THR A 114 -2.45 -1.97 -26.13
N GLU A 115 -3.26 -2.93 -25.72
CA GLU A 115 -4.67 -3.00 -26.13
C GLU A 115 -5.66 -2.69 -25.00
N PHE A 116 -5.42 -3.18 -23.78
CA PHE A 116 -6.36 -3.02 -22.67
C PHE A 116 -6.13 -1.73 -21.88
N TRP A 117 -4.91 -1.46 -21.42
CA TRP A 117 -4.65 -0.27 -20.57
C TRP A 117 -4.99 1.07 -21.24
N PRO A 118 -4.73 1.30 -22.54
CA PRO A 118 -5.09 2.56 -23.18
C PRO A 118 -6.59 2.86 -23.14
N GLN A 119 -7.44 1.83 -23.18
CA GLN A 119 -8.90 1.99 -23.12
C GLN A 119 -9.40 2.32 -21.69
N HIS A 120 -8.57 2.09 -20.68
CA HIS A 120 -8.90 2.28 -19.26
C HIS A 120 -8.05 3.39 -18.59
N THR A 121 -7.30 4.16 -19.36
CA THR A 121 -6.41 5.21 -18.84
C THR A 121 -7.14 6.20 -17.94
N ALA A 122 -8.33 6.64 -18.34
CA ALA A 122 -9.08 7.67 -17.62
C ALA A 122 -9.39 7.29 -16.16
N VAL A 123 -9.87 6.08 -15.91
CA VAL A 123 -10.24 5.65 -14.55
C VAL A 123 -9.00 5.51 -13.62
N TRP A 124 -7.85 5.16 -14.19
CA TRP A 124 -6.59 5.10 -13.42
C TRP A 124 -6.05 6.50 -13.14
N GLN A 125 -6.17 7.42 -14.11
CA GLN A 125 -5.81 8.83 -13.91
C GLN A 125 -6.72 9.54 -12.90
N GLU A 126 -8.02 9.24 -12.88
CA GLU A 126 -8.94 9.72 -11.85
C GLU A 126 -8.52 9.24 -10.45
N ALA A 127 -8.19 7.97 -10.31
CA ALA A 127 -7.72 7.42 -9.05
C ALA A 127 -6.38 8.03 -8.61
N GLN A 128 -5.45 8.24 -9.55
CA GLN A 128 -4.19 8.92 -9.28
C GLN A 128 -4.42 10.37 -8.84
N ALA A 129 -5.23 11.13 -9.56
CA ALA A 129 -5.54 12.52 -9.26
C ALA A 129 -6.24 12.67 -7.89
N ALA A 130 -7.13 11.74 -7.52
CA ALA A 130 -7.77 11.73 -6.20
C ALA A 130 -6.75 11.56 -5.08
N LEU A 131 -5.78 10.63 -5.22
CA LEU A 131 -4.68 10.49 -4.25
C LEU A 131 -3.76 11.71 -4.22
N GLU A 132 -3.38 12.25 -5.38
CA GLU A 132 -2.58 13.47 -5.46
C GLU A 132 -3.25 14.64 -4.74
N GLN A 133 -4.56 14.80 -4.90
CA GLN A 133 -5.33 15.85 -4.24
C GLN A 133 -5.28 15.72 -2.71
N ILE A 134 -5.44 14.52 -2.16
CA ILE A 134 -5.40 14.26 -0.72
C ILE A 134 -4.04 14.67 -0.14
N PHE A 135 -2.95 14.25 -0.77
CA PHE A 135 -1.59 14.51 -0.27
C PHE A 135 -1.01 15.86 -0.71
N SER A 136 -1.68 16.61 -1.59
CA SER A 136 -1.31 17.99 -1.92
C SER A 136 -1.70 18.99 -0.83
N ALA A 137 -2.65 18.65 0.04
CA ALA A 137 -3.12 19.51 1.12
C ALA A 137 -2.11 19.67 2.26
N GLY A 138 -1.17 18.72 2.40
CA GLY A 138 -0.14 18.72 3.43
C GLY A 138 1.01 17.77 3.10
N ASP A 139 2.10 17.88 3.85
CA ASP A 139 3.31 17.06 3.67
C ASP A 139 3.34 15.94 4.71
N LEU A 140 3.00 14.71 4.27
CA LEU A 140 3.01 13.51 5.11
C LEU A 140 4.41 13.23 5.71
N LEU A 141 5.46 13.40 4.92
CA LEU A 141 6.82 13.12 5.37
C LEU A 141 7.29 14.16 6.37
N ALA A 142 6.91 15.42 6.19
CA ALA A 142 7.17 16.48 7.16
C ALA A 142 6.40 16.26 8.49
N ALA A 143 5.17 15.76 8.43
CA ALA A 143 4.41 15.38 9.62
C ALA A 143 5.09 14.21 10.35
N LEU A 144 5.54 13.17 9.65
CA LEU A 144 6.28 12.07 10.25
C LEU A 144 7.62 12.49 10.83
N ALA A 145 8.32 13.45 10.21
CA ALA A 145 9.60 13.98 10.72
C ALA A 145 9.47 14.71 12.06
N GLN A 146 8.27 15.14 12.44
CA GLN A 146 8.01 15.67 13.79
C GLN A 146 7.98 14.56 14.86
N LEU A 147 7.80 13.32 14.44
CA LEU A 147 7.65 12.16 15.34
C LEU A 147 8.95 11.37 15.54
N GLY A 148 9.88 11.42 14.60
CA GLY A 148 11.12 10.67 14.65
C GLY A 148 12.02 10.86 13.44
N ASP A 149 13.06 10.05 13.34
CA ASP A 149 14.02 10.06 12.24
C ASP A 149 13.45 9.32 11.02
N VAL A 150 12.89 10.08 10.06
CA VAL A 150 12.35 9.51 8.82
C VAL A 150 13.48 9.02 7.91
N ALA A 151 13.42 7.76 7.51
CA ALA A 151 14.38 7.19 6.57
C ALA A 151 14.41 7.99 5.25
N ASP A 152 15.61 8.27 4.75
CA ASP A 152 15.78 8.98 3.47
C ASP A 152 15.56 8.02 2.29
N THR A 153 14.29 7.79 1.97
CA THR A 153 13.85 6.91 0.89
C THR A 153 12.75 7.56 0.08
N ALA A 154 12.70 7.29 -1.22
CA ALA A 154 11.61 7.74 -2.07
C ALA A 154 10.36 6.91 -1.77
N VAL A 155 9.20 7.56 -1.68
CA VAL A 155 7.92 6.90 -1.46
C VAL A 155 6.98 7.18 -2.63
N THR A 156 6.47 6.12 -3.23
CA THR A 156 5.46 6.21 -4.28
C THR A 156 4.14 5.58 -3.78
N LEU A 157 3.04 6.31 -3.92
CA LEU A 157 1.70 5.74 -3.74
C LEU A 157 1.17 5.33 -5.12
N MET A 158 0.74 4.09 -5.24
CA MET A 158 0.13 3.57 -6.45
C MET A 158 -1.32 3.21 -6.19
N PRO A 159 -2.32 3.86 -6.84
CA PRO A 159 -3.70 3.39 -6.74
C PRO A 159 -3.80 1.98 -7.31
N ASN A 160 -4.44 1.07 -6.57
CA ASN A 160 -4.65 -0.31 -7.02
C ASN A 160 -6.13 -0.62 -7.21
N LEU A 161 -6.60 -0.61 -8.45
CA LEU A 161 -8.00 -0.85 -8.82
C LEU A 161 -8.30 -2.32 -9.14
N VAL A 162 -7.31 -3.21 -8.96
CA VAL A 162 -7.41 -4.63 -9.32
C VAL A 162 -7.22 -5.50 -8.07
N PHE A 163 -6.25 -6.38 -8.00
CA PHE A 163 -5.97 -7.25 -6.85
C PHE A 163 -4.52 -7.05 -6.36
N PRO A 164 -4.25 -7.14 -5.05
CA PRO A 164 -5.20 -7.40 -3.95
C PRO A 164 -6.11 -6.21 -3.64
N MET A 165 -7.34 -6.47 -3.21
CA MET A 165 -8.33 -5.42 -2.88
C MET A 165 -8.61 -5.27 -1.39
N LEU A 166 -8.25 -6.26 -0.58
CA LEU A 166 -8.52 -6.24 0.87
C LEU A 166 -7.39 -5.61 1.67
N SER A 167 -6.18 -5.65 1.15
CA SER A 167 -4.99 -5.22 1.88
C SER A 167 -4.06 -4.41 0.99
N PRO A 168 -3.55 -3.28 1.47
CA PRO A 168 -2.45 -2.59 0.81
C PRO A 168 -1.19 -3.44 0.83
N VAL A 169 -0.29 -3.22 -0.13
CA VAL A 169 0.99 -3.93 -0.24
C VAL A 169 2.12 -2.91 -0.38
N VAL A 170 3.12 -2.98 0.49
CA VAL A 170 4.34 -2.17 0.38
C VAL A 170 5.41 -2.97 -0.35
N ALA A 171 5.61 -2.68 -1.63
CA ALA A 171 6.75 -3.19 -2.39
C ALA A 171 7.99 -2.33 -2.11
N ASN A 172 9.16 -2.96 -2.03
CA ASN A 172 10.42 -2.26 -1.78
C ASN A 172 11.48 -2.60 -2.81
N SER A 173 12.29 -1.60 -3.15
CA SER A 173 13.57 -1.70 -3.83
C SER A 173 14.67 -1.16 -2.91
N ASP A 174 15.92 -1.12 -3.37
CA ASP A 174 17.04 -0.68 -2.53
C ASP A 174 16.88 0.78 -2.07
N ASP A 175 16.27 1.65 -2.91
CA ASP A 175 16.18 3.09 -2.65
C ASP A 175 14.74 3.62 -2.56
N ALA A 176 13.71 2.79 -2.76
CA ALA A 176 12.33 3.25 -2.85
C ALA A 176 11.32 2.27 -2.23
N LEU A 177 10.24 2.85 -1.71
CA LEU A 177 9.03 2.13 -1.27
C LEU A 177 7.88 2.49 -2.20
N THR A 178 7.15 1.49 -2.66
CA THR A 178 5.91 1.71 -3.41
C THR A 178 4.74 1.05 -2.67
N LEU A 179 3.80 1.85 -2.23
CA LEU A 179 2.58 1.38 -1.58
C LEU A 179 1.46 1.24 -2.62
N LEU A 180 1.08 -0.01 -2.92
CA LEU A 180 -0.14 -0.32 -3.66
C LEU A 180 -1.32 -0.15 -2.70
N LEU A 181 -2.16 0.84 -2.96
CA LEU A 181 -3.30 1.18 -2.11
C LEU A 181 -4.61 0.81 -2.82
N PRO A 182 -5.40 -0.16 -2.30
CA PRO A 182 -6.75 -0.38 -2.81
C PRO A 182 -7.67 0.79 -2.42
N PRO A 183 -8.76 1.05 -3.16
CA PRO A 183 -9.72 2.09 -2.81
C PRO A 183 -10.48 1.75 -1.52
N PRO A 184 -11.03 2.77 -0.81
CA PRO A 184 -11.80 2.58 0.41
C PRO A 184 -12.98 1.62 0.22
N LYS A 185 -13.25 0.79 1.23
CA LYS A 185 -14.36 -0.17 1.19
C LYS A 185 -15.70 0.56 1.33
N ALA A 186 -16.60 0.32 0.39
CA ALA A 186 -17.98 0.77 0.52
C ALA A 186 -18.76 -0.08 1.55
N VAL A 187 -19.91 0.42 1.94
CA VAL A 187 -20.83 -0.31 2.83
C VAL A 187 -21.72 -1.28 2.03
N GLY A 188 -21.86 -2.51 2.51
CA GLY A 188 -22.71 -3.53 1.90
C GLY A 188 -22.14 -4.09 0.59
N GLU A 189 -23.02 -4.31 -0.40
CA GLU A 189 -22.67 -4.90 -1.70
C GLU A 189 -22.21 -3.85 -2.75
N SER A 190 -22.01 -2.61 -2.33
CA SER A 190 -21.57 -1.55 -3.25
C SER A 190 -20.10 -1.74 -3.68
N PRO A 191 -19.73 -1.30 -4.88
CA PRO A 191 -18.32 -1.22 -5.28
C PRO A 191 -17.52 -0.33 -4.32
N PRO A 192 -16.18 -0.50 -4.25
CA PRO A 192 -15.33 0.41 -3.47
C PRO A 192 -15.56 1.87 -3.84
N TRP A 193 -15.41 2.76 -2.86
CA TRP A 193 -15.53 4.19 -3.06
C TRP A 193 -14.29 4.76 -3.78
N PRO A 194 -14.43 5.86 -4.52
CA PRO A 194 -13.27 6.66 -4.93
C PRO A 194 -12.43 7.07 -3.72
N PHE A 195 -11.13 7.34 -3.93
CA PHE A 195 -10.22 7.67 -2.82
C PHE A 195 -10.61 8.96 -2.09
N ASP A 196 -11.15 9.94 -2.80
CA ASP A 196 -11.59 11.23 -2.28
C ASP A 196 -12.88 11.18 -1.46
N GLU A 197 -13.62 10.09 -1.49
CA GLU A 197 -14.81 9.89 -0.63
C GLU A 197 -14.48 9.57 0.84
N ASP A 198 -13.27 9.05 1.12
CA ASP A 198 -12.79 8.79 2.49
C ASP A 198 -11.31 9.16 2.66
N PRO A 199 -10.96 10.46 2.61
CA PRO A 199 -9.57 10.92 2.77
C PRO A 199 -8.98 10.51 4.12
N GLY A 200 -9.81 10.45 5.18
CA GLY A 200 -9.39 10.02 6.52
C GLY A 200 -8.90 8.58 6.52
N TRP A 201 -9.64 7.68 5.88
CA TRP A 201 -9.20 6.29 5.72
C TRP A 201 -7.90 6.19 4.88
N VAL A 202 -7.79 6.98 3.82
CA VAL A 202 -6.60 6.98 2.94
C VAL A 202 -5.37 7.41 3.71
N VAL A 203 -5.39 8.57 4.39
CA VAL A 203 -4.25 9.08 5.15
C VAL A 203 -3.87 8.12 6.28
N ALA A 204 -4.85 7.61 7.04
CA ALA A 204 -4.61 6.63 8.10
C ALA A 204 -3.94 5.37 7.56
N THR A 205 -4.50 4.78 6.48
CA THR A 205 -3.98 3.54 5.90
C THR A 205 -2.57 3.73 5.35
N VAL A 206 -2.33 4.80 4.61
CA VAL A 206 -0.99 5.11 4.07
C VAL A 206 0.02 5.25 5.21
N THR A 207 -0.33 5.98 6.27
CA THR A 207 0.55 6.16 7.42
C THR A 207 0.81 4.83 8.14
N GLU A 208 -0.23 4.05 8.44
CA GLU A 208 -0.09 2.74 9.11
C GLU A 208 0.83 1.79 8.33
N GLN A 209 0.80 1.82 7.00
CA GLN A 209 1.61 0.96 6.16
C GLN A 209 3.06 1.44 6.02
N LEU A 210 3.30 2.74 6.00
CA LEU A 210 4.63 3.30 5.76
C LEU A 210 5.46 3.49 7.03
N VAL A 211 4.83 3.74 8.18
CA VAL A 211 5.52 3.97 9.47
C VAL A 211 6.51 2.87 9.84
N PRO A 212 6.21 1.56 9.68
CA PRO A 212 7.18 0.49 9.96
C PRO A 212 8.48 0.58 9.17
N TYR A 213 8.46 1.20 8.02
CA TYR A 213 9.63 1.40 7.16
C TYR A 213 10.29 2.75 7.39
N LEU A 214 9.49 3.82 7.44
CA LEU A 214 10.00 5.19 7.50
C LEU A 214 10.54 5.57 8.89
N LEU A 215 9.96 5.02 9.96
CA LEU A 215 10.41 5.23 11.34
C LEU A 215 11.05 3.96 11.95
N ALA A 216 11.58 3.08 11.10
CA ALA A 216 12.15 1.79 11.54
C ALA A 216 13.22 1.95 12.63
N ALA A 217 14.07 2.98 12.55
CA ALA A 217 15.11 3.25 13.53
C ALA A 217 14.55 3.56 14.93
N ASP A 218 13.42 4.26 15.01
CA ASP A 218 12.76 4.58 16.27
C ASP A 218 11.95 3.39 16.80
N LEU A 219 11.36 2.60 15.90
CA LEU A 219 10.52 1.46 16.26
C LEU A 219 11.31 0.25 16.76
N VAL A 220 12.55 0.04 16.33
CA VAL A 220 13.37 -1.13 16.70
C VAL A 220 13.63 -1.22 18.21
N GLU A 221 13.62 -0.09 18.92
CA GLU A 221 13.81 -0.04 20.37
C GLU A 221 12.54 -0.29 21.19
N LEU A 222 11.38 -0.38 20.52
CA LEU A 222 10.07 -0.56 21.14
C LEU A 222 9.66 -2.03 21.10
N ASN A 223 8.96 -2.48 22.14
CA ASN A 223 8.32 -3.80 22.09
C ASN A 223 7.11 -3.80 21.14
N ARG A 224 6.59 -4.98 20.82
CA ARG A 224 5.51 -5.16 19.84
C ARG A 224 4.24 -4.34 20.16
N GLU A 225 3.84 -4.23 21.42
CA GLU A 225 2.69 -3.43 21.82
C GLU A 225 2.94 -1.95 21.59
N GLN A 226 4.11 -1.45 22.03
CA GLN A 226 4.55 -0.09 21.80
C GLN A 226 4.67 0.23 20.30
N GLN A 227 5.17 -0.68 19.48
CA GLN A 227 5.20 -0.50 18.01
C GLN A 227 3.80 -0.34 17.43
N THR A 228 2.84 -1.16 17.89
CA THR A 228 1.44 -1.00 17.48
C THR A 228 0.88 0.36 17.87
N LEU A 229 1.13 0.80 19.10
CA LEU A 229 0.71 2.14 19.56
C LEU A 229 1.38 3.25 18.73
N ALA A 230 2.68 3.12 18.45
CA ALA A 230 3.43 4.08 17.65
C ALA A 230 2.80 4.28 16.27
N ILE A 231 2.46 3.21 15.58
CA ILE A 231 1.81 3.24 14.26
C ILE A 231 0.48 4.02 14.33
N HIS A 232 -0.36 3.72 15.32
CA HIS A 232 -1.66 4.38 15.44
C HIS A 232 -1.54 5.84 15.93
N LEU A 233 -0.56 6.17 16.76
CA LEU A 233 -0.27 7.55 17.14
C LEU A 233 0.22 8.38 15.95
N ALA A 234 1.10 7.81 15.15
CA ALA A 234 1.58 8.44 13.92
C ALA A 234 0.43 8.68 12.92
N ALA A 235 -0.48 7.69 12.75
CA ALA A 235 -1.66 7.85 11.90
C ALA A 235 -2.57 8.99 12.39
N ALA A 236 -2.84 9.06 13.68
CA ALA A 236 -3.64 10.15 14.26
C ALA A 236 -2.95 11.52 14.09
N HIS A 237 -1.62 11.58 14.25
CA HIS A 237 -0.86 12.82 14.06
C HIS A 237 -0.89 13.29 12.60
N CYS A 238 -0.70 12.37 11.64
CA CYS A 238 -0.78 12.70 10.21
C CYS A 238 -2.20 13.14 9.81
N LEU A 239 -3.25 12.52 10.35
CA LEU A 239 -4.63 12.95 10.13
C LEU A 239 -4.86 14.39 10.63
N ALA A 240 -4.42 14.72 11.85
CA ALA A 240 -4.53 16.08 12.38
C ALA A 240 -3.74 17.09 11.53
N SER A 241 -2.57 16.69 11.00
CA SER A 241 -1.68 17.56 10.25
C SER A 241 -2.11 17.79 8.80
N LEU A 242 -2.66 16.76 8.13
CA LEU A 242 -3.00 16.80 6.71
C LEU A 242 -4.48 17.14 6.46
N LEU A 243 -5.35 16.78 7.40
CA LEU A 243 -6.80 17.01 7.30
C LEU A 243 -7.25 17.93 8.42
N ASP A 244 -7.67 17.38 9.55
CA ASP A 244 -8.05 18.16 10.72
C ASP A 244 -8.10 17.30 12.01
N ASP A 245 -8.32 17.98 13.15
CA ASP A 245 -8.43 17.34 14.46
C ASP A 245 -9.66 16.43 14.59
N PHE A 246 -10.72 16.68 13.84
CA PHE A 246 -11.94 15.86 13.88
C PHE A 246 -11.66 14.47 13.30
N GLU A 247 -10.99 14.38 12.18
CA GLU A 247 -10.58 13.11 11.57
C GLU A 247 -9.62 12.34 12.50
N ALA A 248 -8.66 13.02 13.11
CA ALA A 248 -7.76 12.40 14.08
C ALA A 248 -8.52 11.82 15.27
N GLN A 249 -9.47 12.57 15.85
CA GLN A 249 -10.29 12.09 16.99
C GLN A 249 -11.21 10.94 16.59
N ALA A 250 -11.83 11.01 15.41
CA ALA A 250 -12.67 9.93 14.89
C ALA A 250 -11.88 8.62 14.72
N TYR A 251 -10.66 8.74 14.17
CA TYR A 251 -9.72 7.62 14.03
C TYR A 251 -9.32 7.03 15.39
N LEU A 252 -8.93 7.87 16.36
CA LEU A 252 -8.52 7.42 17.70
C LEU A 252 -9.63 6.66 18.41
N LEU A 253 -10.87 7.12 18.32
CA LEU A 253 -12.02 6.45 18.94
C LEU A 253 -12.30 5.09 18.29
N ARG A 254 -12.18 5.00 16.97
CA ARG A 254 -12.32 3.77 16.20
C ARG A 254 -11.20 2.78 16.57
N ALA A 255 -9.93 3.20 16.47
CA ALA A 255 -8.76 2.37 16.78
C ALA A 255 -8.77 1.87 18.23
N LYS A 256 -9.13 2.74 19.20
CA LYS A 256 -9.31 2.37 20.60
C LYS A 256 -10.27 1.18 20.76
N LYS A 257 -11.39 1.20 20.04
CA LYS A 257 -12.44 0.16 20.14
C LYS A 257 -12.05 -1.11 19.37
N GLU A 258 -11.63 -0.97 18.12
CA GLU A 258 -11.40 -2.10 17.22
C GLU A 258 -10.11 -2.85 17.53
N ARG A 259 -9.09 -2.14 18.00
CA ARG A 259 -7.76 -2.71 18.33
C ARG A 259 -7.56 -2.95 19.83
N ASN A 260 -8.57 -2.61 20.64
CA ASN A 260 -8.49 -2.71 22.11
C ASN A 260 -7.29 -1.94 22.70
N LEU A 261 -7.11 -0.69 22.28
CA LEU A 261 -6.03 0.21 22.70
C LEU A 261 -6.59 1.37 23.53
N PRO A 262 -7.04 1.13 24.81
CA PRO A 262 -7.73 2.13 25.61
C PRO A 262 -6.90 3.37 25.93
N GLN A 263 -5.57 3.26 25.98
CA GLN A 263 -4.63 4.33 26.29
C GLN A 263 -4.38 5.30 25.12
N LEU A 264 -4.76 4.94 23.89
CA LEU A 264 -4.41 5.68 22.68
C LEU A 264 -4.80 7.18 22.72
N PRO A 265 -6.02 7.60 23.15
CA PRO A 265 -6.35 9.03 23.21
C PRO A 265 -5.50 9.83 24.22
N THR A 266 -5.11 9.21 25.34
CA THR A 266 -4.26 9.87 26.34
C THR A 266 -2.83 10.04 25.84
N LEU A 267 -2.27 9.00 25.24
CA LEU A 267 -0.95 9.04 24.63
C LEU A 267 -0.89 10.04 23.46
N PHE A 268 -1.99 10.16 22.70
CA PHE A 268 -2.05 11.15 21.62
C PHE A 268 -2.01 12.60 22.17
N ALA A 269 -2.70 12.91 23.27
CA ALA A 269 -2.62 14.21 23.89
C ALA A 269 -1.18 14.53 24.37
N GLN A 270 -0.52 13.56 25.01
CA GLN A 270 0.90 13.69 25.40
C GLN A 270 1.80 13.90 24.16
N LEU A 271 1.58 13.15 23.08
CA LEU A 271 2.33 13.32 21.85
C LEU A 271 2.18 14.72 21.24
N GLN A 272 0.96 15.29 21.26
CA GLN A 272 0.74 16.66 20.77
C GLN A 272 1.49 17.70 21.62
N ASP A 273 1.54 17.52 22.95
CA ASP A 273 2.31 18.38 23.84
C ASP A 273 3.83 18.29 23.54
N GLU A 274 4.37 17.10 23.32
CA GLU A 274 5.77 16.87 22.97
C GLU A 274 6.14 17.48 21.60
N VAL A 275 5.28 17.29 20.59
CA VAL A 275 5.47 17.90 19.26
C VAL A 275 5.47 19.43 19.36
N ALA A 276 4.55 20.00 20.13
CA ALA A 276 4.46 21.45 20.35
C ALA A 276 5.70 22.00 21.08
N ALA A 277 6.32 21.20 21.96
CA ALA A 277 7.58 21.55 22.63
C ALA A 277 8.82 21.48 21.72
N GLY A 278 8.72 20.90 20.52
CA GLY A 278 9.80 20.82 19.55
C GLY A 278 10.92 19.83 19.91
N ASN A 279 10.62 18.83 20.71
CA ASN A 279 11.62 17.91 21.30
C ASN A 279 12.09 16.80 20.34
N GLY A 280 12.04 16.80 19.09
CA GLY A 280 12.43 15.73 18.17
C GLY A 280 12.44 14.31 18.81
N ARG A 281 11.97 13.24 18.17
CA ARG A 281 11.74 11.90 18.75
C ARG A 281 10.54 11.83 19.72
N SER A 282 9.55 12.65 19.52
CA SER A 282 8.35 12.73 20.36
C SER A 282 7.65 11.39 20.57
N LEU A 283 7.63 10.53 19.55
CA LEU A 283 6.97 9.23 19.61
C LEU A 283 7.65 8.26 20.59
N ALA A 284 8.98 8.15 20.50
CA ALA A 284 9.75 7.28 21.40
C ALA A 284 9.71 7.79 22.86
N THR A 285 9.65 9.10 23.09
CA THR A 285 9.54 9.70 24.42
C THR A 285 8.21 9.29 25.08
N VAL A 286 7.10 9.52 24.38
CA VAL A 286 5.74 9.22 24.91
C VAL A 286 5.55 7.72 25.19
N LEU A 287 6.19 6.83 24.45
CA LEU A 287 6.00 5.38 24.61
C LEU A 287 6.97 4.70 25.59
N LYS A 288 8.00 5.42 26.06
CA LYS A 288 8.95 4.90 27.08
C LYS A 288 8.62 5.35 28.50
N GLU A 289 7.68 6.29 28.66
CA GLU A 289 7.11 6.71 29.96
C GLU A 289 5.96 5.80 30.38
#